data_5d48c5156d1bee16d0134d51ed87f4ae
#
_entry.id   5d48c5156d1bee16d0134d51ed87f4ae
#
_cell.length_a   1.000
_cell.length_b   1.000
_cell.length_c   1.000
_cell.angle_alpha   90.00
_cell.angle_beta   90.00
_cell.angle_gamma   90.00
#
_symmetry.space_group_name_H-M   'P 1'
#
loop_
_entity.id
_entity.type
_entity.pdbx_description
1 polymer ?
#
loop_
_entity_poly.entity_id
_entity_poly.type
_entity_poly.pdbx_seq_one_letter_code
_entity_poly.pdbx_strand_id
1 'polypeptide(L)'
;MKNEARTSTGSISRIYVDRRTRDAGYLMSHHHCHPYYELSYIEHGSCRFFVEDTIYDLHDGDFLLIPPQLFHYTRYLFGPCLRCGVYFRAEDLSPELIRKIPDGLSFFSQLRIFQAPAVCRRQISLLLDRMVVEEQDFDELSPLMLHFQLQELMLLSSRVCSVLSDNIADIHTTDRQVLLAARFINEHFRQQISATDIAAASGFSPNYLSRKFREATGIGVHDYLVFIRLRSAAFELISTEDSVTDIALRSGFSDSNYFKDAFKKKYGITPREYRKKR
;
A
#
# COMPACT_ATOMS: atom_id res chain seq x y z
N MET A 1 -2.30 -24.09 13.85
CA MET A 1 -3.05 -22.83 13.72
C MET A 1 -2.27 -21.89 12.78
N LYS A 2 -2.13 -22.30 11.50
CA LYS A 2 -1.33 -21.54 10.51
C LYS A 2 -2.28 -20.61 9.77
N ASN A 3 -2.00 -19.30 9.76
CA ASN A 3 -2.61 -18.24 8.97
C ASN A 3 -3.81 -17.44 9.52
N GLU A 4 -3.95 -17.28 10.82
CA GLU A 4 -4.98 -16.40 11.39
C GLU A 4 -4.56 -14.93 11.53
N ALA A 5 -3.31 -14.57 11.15
CA ALA A 5 -2.87 -13.18 11.20
C ALA A 5 -3.59 -12.27 10.19
N ARG A 6 -3.99 -12.82 9.02
CA ARG A 6 -4.82 -12.13 8.02
C ARG A 6 -6.24 -12.67 8.07
N THR A 7 -7.21 -11.81 8.33
CA THR A 7 -8.62 -12.16 8.27
C THR A 7 -9.08 -12.28 6.80
N SER A 8 -10.19 -12.97 6.56
CA SER A 8 -10.83 -13.07 5.24
C SER A 8 -11.19 -11.68 4.63
N THR A 9 -11.24 -10.64 5.45
CA THR A 9 -11.48 -9.25 5.05
C THR A 9 -10.19 -8.46 4.77
N GLY A 10 -9.01 -9.12 4.78
CA GLY A 10 -7.72 -8.45 4.56
C GLY A 10 -7.20 -7.63 5.74
N SER A 11 -7.82 -7.72 6.92
CA SER A 11 -7.31 -7.11 8.16
C SER A 11 -6.30 -8.03 8.83
N ILE A 12 -5.36 -7.44 9.57
CA ILE A 12 -4.44 -8.18 10.47
C ILE A 12 -4.92 -8.04 11.91
N SER A 13 -4.80 -9.11 12.68
CA SER A 13 -5.12 -9.13 14.12
C SER A 13 -3.90 -8.86 15.00
N ARG A 14 -2.68 -8.93 14.42
CA ARG A 14 -1.39 -8.78 15.09
C ARG A 14 -0.33 -8.36 14.09
N ILE A 15 0.88 -8.04 14.55
CA ILE A 15 2.04 -7.89 13.68
C ILE A 15 2.23 -9.18 12.87
N TYR A 16 2.42 -9.02 11.56
CA TYR A 16 2.59 -10.13 10.63
C TYR A 16 3.82 -9.92 9.77
N VAL A 17 4.59 -10.98 9.53
CA VAL A 17 5.82 -10.93 8.73
C VAL A 17 5.72 -11.91 7.58
N ASP A 18 6.01 -11.45 6.36
CA ASP A 18 6.00 -12.26 5.13
C ASP A 18 7.33 -12.08 4.38
N ARG A 19 8.13 -13.12 4.31
CA ARG A 19 9.42 -13.12 3.60
C ARG A 19 9.36 -14.11 2.44
N ARG A 20 9.56 -13.62 1.22
CA ARG A 20 9.44 -14.45 0.02
C ARG A 20 10.38 -14.01 -1.08
N THR A 21 10.93 -15.03 -1.80
CA THR A 21 11.53 -14.83 -3.10
C THR A 21 10.46 -14.87 -4.18
N ARG A 22 10.53 -13.93 -5.12
CA ARG A 22 9.69 -13.86 -6.31
C ARG A 22 10.55 -13.76 -7.55
N ASP A 23 10.27 -14.60 -8.54
CA ASP A 23 10.97 -14.58 -9.82
C ASP A 23 10.49 -13.46 -10.72
N ALA A 24 11.27 -13.12 -11.74
CA ALA A 24 10.86 -12.18 -12.77
C ALA A 24 9.54 -12.60 -13.42
N GLY A 25 8.67 -11.63 -13.65
CA GLY A 25 7.35 -11.88 -14.23
C GLY A 25 6.29 -12.38 -13.23
N TYR A 26 6.63 -12.60 -11.94
CA TYR A 26 5.60 -12.90 -10.95
C TYR A 26 4.59 -11.77 -10.88
N LEU A 27 3.32 -12.11 -11.06
CA LEU A 27 2.20 -11.18 -10.95
C LEU A 27 1.54 -11.39 -9.59
N MET A 28 1.42 -10.33 -8.82
CA MET A 28 0.56 -10.37 -7.63
C MET A 28 -0.86 -10.66 -8.07
N SER A 29 -1.51 -11.63 -7.41
CA SER A 29 -2.86 -12.06 -7.74
C SER A 29 -3.91 -10.94 -7.60
N HIS A 30 -3.63 -9.96 -6.77
CA HIS A 30 -4.54 -8.84 -6.50
C HIS A 30 -3.75 -7.57 -6.18
N HIS A 31 -4.19 -6.45 -6.76
CA HIS A 31 -3.90 -5.12 -6.24
C HIS A 31 -4.61 -4.96 -4.91
N HIS A 32 -4.01 -4.26 -3.95
CA HIS A 32 -4.64 -4.09 -2.66
C HIS A 32 -4.36 -2.74 -2.03
N CYS A 33 -5.24 -2.34 -1.16
CA CYS A 33 -4.99 -1.44 -0.06
C CYS A 33 -5.47 -2.15 1.21
N HIS A 34 -4.88 -1.82 2.30
CA HIS A 34 -5.19 -2.42 3.58
C HIS A 34 -5.17 -1.37 4.71
N PRO A 35 -5.88 -1.61 5.83
CA PRO A 35 -6.00 -0.64 6.92
C PRO A 35 -4.83 -0.69 7.92
N TYR A 36 -3.68 -1.18 7.53
CA TYR A 36 -2.48 -1.31 8.35
C TYR A 36 -1.26 -0.82 7.56
N TYR A 37 -0.16 -0.57 8.25
CA TYR A 37 1.12 -0.22 7.66
C TYR A 37 1.77 -1.44 7.02
N GLU A 38 2.48 -1.21 5.93
CA GLU A 38 3.42 -2.17 5.35
C GLU A 38 4.81 -1.54 5.30
N LEU A 39 5.78 -2.21 5.94
CA LEU A 39 7.19 -1.90 5.79
C LEU A 39 7.81 -3.01 4.95
N SER A 40 8.09 -2.71 3.69
CA SER A 40 8.76 -3.61 2.76
C SER A 40 10.26 -3.36 2.76
N TYR A 41 11.06 -4.41 2.93
CA TYR A 41 12.53 -4.38 2.81
C TYR A 41 13.00 -5.28 1.68
N ILE A 42 13.85 -4.77 0.80
CA ILE A 42 14.45 -5.53 -0.28
C ILE A 42 15.81 -6.06 0.20
N GLU A 43 15.87 -7.36 0.44
CA GLU A 43 17.08 -8.00 0.89
C GLU A 43 18.04 -8.27 -0.28
N HIS A 44 17.50 -8.76 -1.41
CA HIS A 44 18.23 -9.02 -2.64
C HIS A 44 17.36 -8.80 -3.87
N GLY A 45 17.97 -8.29 -4.94
CA GLY A 45 17.33 -8.07 -6.23
C GLY A 45 16.63 -6.73 -6.30
N SER A 46 15.62 -6.65 -7.14
CA SER A 46 14.86 -5.42 -7.33
C SER A 46 13.41 -5.69 -7.64
N CYS A 47 12.56 -4.76 -7.27
CA CYS A 47 11.16 -4.77 -7.65
C CYS A 47 10.63 -3.35 -7.84
N ARG A 48 9.55 -3.26 -8.59
CA ARG A 48 8.87 -2.00 -8.91
C ARG A 48 7.56 -1.92 -8.14
N PHE A 49 7.38 -0.85 -7.39
CA PHE A 49 6.11 -0.52 -6.75
C PHE A 49 5.40 0.59 -7.53
N PHE A 50 4.15 0.36 -7.85
CA PHE A 50 3.20 1.41 -8.17
C PHE A 50 2.43 1.75 -6.88
N VAL A 51 2.50 3.00 -6.44
CA VAL A 51 1.76 3.48 -5.27
C VAL A 51 1.02 4.75 -5.66
N GLU A 52 -0.32 4.72 -5.58
CA GLU A 52 -1.20 5.81 -6.00
C GLU A 52 -0.98 6.23 -7.47
N ASP A 53 -0.20 7.26 -7.73
CA ASP A 53 0.11 7.79 -9.06
C ASP A 53 1.62 7.88 -9.31
N THR A 54 2.41 7.14 -8.54
CA THR A 54 3.87 7.18 -8.61
C THR A 54 4.46 5.77 -8.70
N ILE A 55 5.57 5.65 -9.40
CA ILE A 55 6.34 4.41 -9.53
C ILE A 55 7.65 4.57 -8.77
N TYR A 56 8.00 3.53 -8.04
CA TYR A 56 9.24 3.43 -7.26
C TYR A 56 9.97 2.13 -7.63
N ASP A 57 11.22 2.24 -8.07
CA ASP A 57 12.11 1.08 -8.23
C ASP A 57 12.94 0.92 -6.95
N LEU A 58 12.80 -0.22 -6.30
CA LEU A 58 13.51 -0.55 -5.07
C LEU A 58 14.56 -1.62 -5.34
N HIS A 59 15.68 -1.48 -4.66
CA HIS A 59 16.88 -2.31 -4.81
C HIS A 59 17.36 -2.81 -3.45
N ASP A 60 18.42 -3.61 -3.45
CA ASP A 60 19.06 -4.15 -2.23
C ASP A 60 19.26 -3.08 -1.16
N GLY A 61 18.68 -3.31 0.00
CA GLY A 61 18.79 -2.43 1.17
C GLY A 61 17.75 -1.32 1.25
N ASP A 62 16.85 -1.21 0.27
CA ASP A 62 15.78 -0.22 0.29
C ASP A 62 14.62 -0.69 1.17
N PHE A 63 14.09 0.26 1.93
CA PHE A 63 12.83 0.16 2.64
C PHE A 63 11.77 1.02 1.96
N LEU A 64 10.54 0.51 1.94
CA LEU A 64 9.35 1.27 1.58
C LEU A 64 8.33 1.13 2.70
N LEU A 65 8.01 2.25 3.36
CA LEU A 65 6.91 2.34 4.31
C LEU A 65 5.66 2.84 3.59
N ILE A 66 4.64 2.00 3.54
CA ILE A 66 3.34 2.30 2.95
C ILE A 66 2.33 2.52 4.09
N PRO A 67 1.79 3.73 4.23
CA PRO A 67 0.70 4.02 5.17
C PRO A 67 -0.58 3.24 4.85
N PRO A 68 -1.49 3.12 5.85
CA PRO A 68 -2.80 2.51 5.63
C PRO A 68 -3.58 3.14 4.47
N GLN A 69 -4.38 2.33 3.78
CA GLN A 69 -5.32 2.75 2.74
C GLN A 69 -4.71 3.28 1.44
N LEU A 70 -3.37 3.28 1.27
CA LEU A 70 -2.77 3.60 -0.02
C LEU A 70 -2.88 2.41 -0.98
N PHE A 71 -3.34 2.72 -2.19
CA PHE A 71 -3.34 1.74 -3.27
C PHE A 71 -1.91 1.43 -3.67
N HIS A 72 -1.55 0.15 -3.73
CA HIS A 72 -0.24 -0.25 -4.20
C HIS A 72 -0.26 -1.60 -4.92
N TYR A 73 0.74 -1.77 -5.79
CA TYR A 73 0.97 -2.98 -6.57
C TYR A 73 2.46 -3.17 -6.81
N THR A 74 2.96 -4.40 -6.64
CA THR A 74 4.38 -4.72 -6.83
C THR A 74 4.57 -5.54 -8.10
N ARG A 75 5.57 -5.17 -8.89
CA ARG A 75 6.03 -5.92 -10.06
C ARG A 75 7.48 -6.37 -9.89
N TYR A 76 7.75 -7.57 -10.28
CA TYR A 76 9.08 -8.17 -10.29
C TYR A 76 9.56 -8.25 -11.73
N LEU A 77 10.42 -7.31 -12.14
CA LEU A 77 10.80 -7.12 -13.55
C LEU A 77 12.13 -7.79 -13.89
N PHE A 78 13.06 -7.84 -12.94
CA PHE A 78 14.45 -8.15 -13.18
C PHE A 78 14.94 -9.24 -12.22
N GLY A 79 14.86 -10.51 -12.62
CA GLY A 79 15.39 -11.62 -11.83
C GLY A 79 14.66 -11.87 -10.50
N PRO A 80 15.17 -12.79 -9.70
CA PRO A 80 14.61 -13.09 -8.39
C PRO A 80 14.81 -11.91 -7.43
N CYS A 81 13.78 -11.61 -6.66
CA CYS A 81 13.80 -10.59 -5.62
C CYS A 81 13.39 -11.21 -4.29
N LEU A 82 14.26 -11.14 -3.28
CA LEU A 82 13.94 -11.50 -1.90
C LEU A 82 13.45 -10.27 -1.16
N ARG A 83 12.17 -10.28 -0.82
CA ARG A 83 11.50 -9.20 -0.08
C ARG A 83 10.96 -9.70 1.26
N CYS A 84 11.18 -8.92 2.31
CA CYS A 84 10.54 -9.09 3.61
C CYS A 84 9.53 -7.96 3.83
N GLY A 85 8.27 -8.30 4.08
CA GLY A 85 7.20 -7.37 4.44
C GLY A 85 6.84 -7.52 5.91
N VAL A 86 6.85 -6.42 6.65
CA VAL A 86 6.39 -6.33 8.05
C VAL A 86 5.11 -5.50 8.06
N TYR A 87 4.02 -6.11 8.54
CA TYR A 87 2.69 -5.52 8.57
C TYR A 87 2.27 -5.25 10.00
N PHE A 88 1.83 -4.02 10.30
CA PHE A 88 1.52 -3.59 11.67
C PHE A 88 0.46 -2.49 11.69
N ARG A 89 -0.15 -2.23 12.85
CA ARG A 89 -1.14 -1.19 13.05
C ARG A 89 -0.54 -0.01 13.80
N ALA A 90 -1.23 1.12 13.82
CA ALA A 90 -0.77 2.30 14.57
C ALA A 90 -0.57 1.99 16.07
N GLU A 91 -1.43 1.15 16.64
CA GLU A 91 -1.39 0.73 18.05
C GLU A 91 -0.22 -0.19 18.39
N ASP A 92 0.43 -0.79 17.39
CA ASP A 92 1.63 -1.59 17.56
C ASP A 92 2.90 -0.73 17.73
N LEU A 93 2.81 0.59 17.48
CA LEU A 93 3.90 1.56 17.68
C LEU A 93 3.79 2.17 19.08
N SER A 94 4.85 2.05 19.88
CA SER A 94 4.84 2.65 21.22
C SER A 94 4.86 4.19 21.14
N PRO A 95 4.16 4.90 22.04
CA PRO A 95 4.20 6.37 22.10
C PRO A 95 5.63 6.90 22.29
N GLU A 96 6.48 6.12 22.94
CA GLU A 96 7.89 6.49 23.18
C GLU A 96 8.70 6.43 21.88
N LEU A 97 8.52 5.38 21.07
CA LEU A 97 9.10 5.26 19.74
C LEU A 97 8.71 6.46 18.87
N ILE A 98 7.41 6.77 18.81
CA ILE A 98 6.88 7.87 18.00
C ILE A 98 7.52 9.21 18.40
N ARG A 99 7.72 9.46 19.69
CA ARG A 99 8.38 10.69 20.15
C ARG A 99 9.86 10.78 19.80
N LYS A 100 10.54 9.66 19.55
CA LYS A 100 11.99 9.59 19.27
C LYS A 100 12.31 9.53 17.78
N ILE A 101 11.37 9.10 16.95
CA ILE A 101 11.56 9.12 15.49
C ILE A 101 11.46 10.57 14.99
N PRO A 102 12.37 10.98 14.07
CA PRO A 102 12.24 12.26 13.39
C PRO A 102 10.84 12.44 12.79
N ASP A 103 10.30 13.64 12.83
CA ASP A 103 8.94 13.97 12.39
C ASP A 103 7.78 13.28 13.17
N GLY A 104 8.09 12.42 14.14
CA GLY A 104 7.09 11.77 15.00
C GLY A 104 6.00 11.02 14.19
N LEU A 105 4.72 11.32 14.47
CA LEU A 105 3.60 10.71 13.76
C LEU A 105 3.57 11.05 12.27
N SER A 106 4.08 12.20 11.85
CA SER A 106 4.08 12.58 10.43
C SER A 106 4.98 11.69 9.58
N PHE A 107 6.01 11.06 10.17
CA PHE A 107 6.82 10.05 9.51
C PHE A 107 5.97 8.89 9.01
N PHE A 108 5.00 8.45 9.81
CA PHE A 108 4.13 7.31 9.48
C PHE A 108 2.91 7.69 8.61
N SER A 109 2.59 8.98 8.49
CA SER A 109 1.42 9.42 7.73
C SER A 109 1.67 9.52 6.22
N GLN A 110 2.92 9.43 5.79
CA GLN A 110 3.33 9.55 4.40
C GLN A 110 4.10 8.31 3.94
N LEU A 111 4.03 8.04 2.64
CA LEU A 111 4.91 7.07 2.01
C LEU A 111 6.37 7.53 2.19
N ARG A 112 7.24 6.61 2.63
CA ARG A 112 8.66 6.88 2.84
C ARG A 112 9.50 5.80 2.20
N ILE A 113 10.56 6.23 1.52
CA ILE A 113 11.63 5.36 1.06
C ILE A 113 12.89 5.74 1.83
N PHE A 114 13.56 4.74 2.35
CA PHE A 114 14.84 4.95 3.02
C PHE A 114 15.77 3.76 2.76
N GLN A 115 17.08 3.99 2.76
CA GLN A 115 18.05 3.00 2.40
C GLN A 115 18.95 2.65 3.57
N ALA A 116 19.12 1.36 3.81
CA ALA A 116 20.06 0.83 4.77
C ALA A 116 21.48 0.86 4.19
N PRO A 117 22.46 1.51 4.87
CA PRO A 117 23.85 1.41 4.50
C PRO A 117 24.34 -0.04 4.46
N ALA A 118 25.22 -0.38 3.53
CA ALA A 118 25.70 -1.74 3.34
C ALA A 118 26.22 -2.38 4.64
N VAL A 119 26.90 -1.60 5.49
CA VAL A 119 27.44 -2.06 6.79
C VAL A 119 26.35 -2.48 7.79
N CYS A 120 25.12 -1.95 7.67
CA CYS A 120 24.01 -2.24 8.58
C CYS A 120 23.06 -3.30 8.04
N ARG A 121 23.11 -3.66 6.75
CA ARG A 121 22.16 -4.60 6.13
C ARG A 121 22.14 -5.94 6.82
N ARG A 122 23.32 -6.46 7.22
CA ARG A 122 23.41 -7.72 7.96
C ARG A 122 22.67 -7.67 9.29
N GLN A 123 22.77 -6.58 10.04
CA GLN A 123 22.07 -6.43 11.32
C GLN A 123 20.54 -6.39 11.11
N ILE A 124 20.08 -5.69 10.08
CA ILE A 124 18.66 -5.63 9.70
C ILE A 124 18.16 -7.02 9.29
N SER A 125 18.89 -7.74 8.42
CA SER A 125 18.49 -9.09 7.99
C SER A 125 18.42 -10.06 9.16
N LEU A 126 19.35 -10.03 10.11
CA LEU A 126 19.32 -10.88 11.30
C LEU A 126 18.10 -10.57 12.21
N LEU A 127 17.69 -9.31 12.30
CA LEU A 127 16.47 -8.94 13.02
C LEU A 127 15.23 -9.46 12.30
N LEU A 128 15.15 -9.28 11.00
CA LEU A 128 14.06 -9.82 10.17
C LEU A 128 14.02 -11.35 10.20
N ASP A 129 15.18 -12.04 10.22
CA ASP A 129 15.24 -13.50 10.42
C ASP A 129 14.55 -13.92 11.72
N ARG A 130 14.85 -13.23 12.83
CA ARG A 130 14.20 -13.49 14.13
C ARG A 130 12.68 -13.27 14.05
N MET A 131 12.24 -12.20 13.39
CA MET A 131 10.80 -11.92 13.23
C MET A 131 10.12 -12.99 12.37
N VAL A 132 10.77 -13.49 11.32
CA VAL A 132 10.24 -14.56 10.47
C VAL A 132 10.11 -15.87 11.22
N VAL A 133 11.12 -16.24 12.01
CA VAL A 133 11.09 -17.44 12.85
C VAL A 133 9.95 -17.34 13.88
N GLU A 134 9.82 -16.19 14.55
CA GLU A 134 8.76 -15.93 15.53
C GLU A 134 7.35 -16.03 14.91
N GLU A 135 7.19 -15.57 13.65
CA GLU A 135 5.93 -15.71 12.92
C GLU A 135 5.63 -17.16 12.53
N GLN A 136 6.66 -17.97 12.23
CA GLN A 136 6.51 -19.37 11.82
C GLN A 136 6.19 -20.30 13.01
N ASP A 137 6.86 -20.10 14.14
CA ASP A 137 6.76 -20.89 15.36
C ASP A 137 5.92 -20.18 16.44
N PHE A 138 4.83 -19.55 16.00
CA PHE A 138 3.98 -18.66 16.79
C PHE A 138 3.37 -19.32 18.02
N ASP A 139 3.60 -18.72 19.20
CA ASP A 139 3.05 -19.11 20.49
C ASP A 139 2.39 -17.94 21.24
N GLU A 140 2.07 -18.12 22.53
CA GLU A 140 1.43 -17.10 23.36
C GLU A 140 2.32 -15.89 23.69
N LEU A 141 3.65 -16.01 23.61
CA LEU A 141 4.62 -14.94 23.83
C LEU A 141 4.96 -14.19 22.53
N SER A 142 4.70 -14.79 21.38
CA SER A 142 5.05 -14.24 20.06
C SER A 142 4.47 -12.85 19.80
N PRO A 143 3.24 -12.47 20.22
CA PRO A 143 2.77 -11.09 20.04
C PRO A 143 3.66 -10.07 20.74
N LEU A 144 4.18 -10.38 21.92
CA LEU A 144 5.07 -9.50 22.67
C LEU A 144 6.47 -9.45 22.05
N MET A 145 6.99 -10.59 21.63
CA MET A 145 8.28 -10.69 20.94
C MET A 145 8.27 -9.91 19.64
N LEU A 146 7.27 -10.09 18.79
CA LEU A 146 7.12 -9.34 17.54
C LEU A 146 6.95 -7.83 17.79
N HIS A 147 6.25 -7.45 18.87
CA HIS A 147 6.13 -6.04 19.25
C HIS A 147 7.51 -5.43 19.57
N PHE A 148 8.33 -6.06 20.40
CA PHE A 148 9.66 -5.55 20.71
C PHE A 148 10.59 -5.55 19.49
N GLN A 149 10.52 -6.58 18.66
CA GLN A 149 11.31 -6.65 17.42
C GLN A 149 10.90 -5.56 16.42
N LEU A 150 9.60 -5.23 16.31
CA LEU A 150 9.14 -4.09 15.51
C LEU A 150 9.72 -2.76 16.04
N GLN A 151 9.68 -2.52 17.37
CA GLN A 151 10.28 -1.31 17.96
C GLN A 151 11.79 -1.25 17.66
N GLU A 152 12.51 -2.37 17.80
CA GLU A 152 13.93 -2.48 17.48
C GLU A 152 14.19 -2.14 16.01
N LEU A 153 13.40 -2.71 15.08
CA LEU A 153 13.52 -2.47 13.64
C LEU A 153 13.31 -0.99 13.30
N MET A 154 12.29 -0.36 13.86
CA MET A 154 11.99 1.05 13.61
C MET A 154 13.07 1.98 14.19
N LEU A 155 13.57 1.71 15.39
CA LEU A 155 14.66 2.48 16.00
C LEU A 155 15.97 2.30 15.25
N LEU A 156 16.30 1.07 14.86
CA LEU A 156 17.50 0.79 14.09
C LEU A 156 17.44 1.51 12.74
N SER A 157 16.33 1.38 12.02
CA SER A 157 16.12 2.03 10.72
C SER A 157 16.20 3.56 10.82
N SER A 158 15.57 4.16 11.84
CA SER A 158 15.61 5.62 12.03
C SER A 158 17.02 6.14 12.37
N ARG A 159 17.87 5.30 12.97
CA ARG A 159 19.24 5.65 13.34
C ARG A 159 20.24 5.56 12.18
N VAL A 160 20.08 4.54 11.33
CA VAL A 160 21.12 4.18 10.35
C VAL A 160 20.73 4.46 8.91
N CYS A 161 19.45 4.54 8.60
CA CYS A 161 18.98 4.74 7.25
C CYS A 161 18.91 6.23 6.88
N SER A 162 19.28 6.52 5.64
CA SER A 162 19.04 7.85 5.04
C SER A 162 17.70 7.84 4.30
N VAL A 163 16.91 8.88 4.50
CA VAL A 163 15.67 9.09 3.70
C VAL A 163 16.09 9.42 2.28
N LEU A 164 15.59 8.65 1.34
CA LEU A 164 15.75 8.93 -0.08
C LEU A 164 14.58 9.83 -0.50
N SER A 165 14.88 11.10 -0.71
CA SER A 165 13.85 12.10 -0.99
C SER A 165 13.18 11.94 -2.36
N ASP A 166 13.79 11.29 -3.36
CA ASP A 166 13.25 11.26 -4.72
C ASP A 166 13.70 10.02 -5.55
N ASN A 167 13.53 8.80 -5.04
CA ASN A 167 13.65 7.62 -5.89
C ASN A 167 12.42 7.49 -6.82
N ILE A 168 12.20 8.51 -7.64
CA ILE A 168 11.34 8.38 -8.80
C ILE A 168 12.13 7.54 -9.79
N ALA A 169 11.64 6.34 -10.09
CA ALA A 169 12.22 5.46 -11.10
C ALA A 169 12.50 6.21 -12.39
N ASP A 170 13.56 5.84 -13.11
CA ASP A 170 13.75 6.24 -14.50
C ASP A 170 12.53 5.79 -15.31
N ILE A 171 11.58 6.71 -15.48
CA ILE A 171 10.23 6.41 -15.98
C ILE A 171 10.33 6.24 -17.49
N HIS A 172 10.18 5.01 -17.96
CA HIS A 172 9.95 4.75 -19.38
C HIS A 172 8.76 5.56 -19.89
N THR A 173 8.80 6.04 -21.12
CA THR A 173 7.75 6.89 -21.71
C THR A 173 6.34 6.33 -21.48
N THR A 174 6.18 5.01 -21.61
CA THR A 174 4.89 4.32 -21.38
C THR A 174 4.42 4.39 -19.93
N ASP A 175 5.32 4.21 -18.98
CA ASP A 175 4.99 4.31 -17.55
C ASP A 175 4.61 5.75 -17.19
N ARG A 176 5.30 6.75 -17.78
CA ARG A 176 4.95 8.16 -17.60
C ARG A 176 3.50 8.46 -18.01
N GLN A 177 3.04 7.92 -19.13
CA GLN A 177 1.67 8.11 -19.60
C GLN A 177 0.65 7.39 -18.68
N VAL A 178 1.00 6.23 -18.14
CA VAL A 178 0.17 5.54 -17.12
C VAL A 178 0.07 6.40 -15.85
N LEU A 179 1.17 7.02 -15.42
CA LEU A 179 1.15 7.94 -14.27
C LEU A 179 0.30 9.19 -14.54
N LEU A 180 0.34 9.75 -15.76
CA LEU A 180 -0.55 10.85 -16.14
C LEU A 180 -2.03 10.43 -16.06
N ALA A 181 -2.37 9.21 -16.51
CA ALA A 181 -3.72 8.69 -16.39
C ALA A 181 -4.14 8.52 -14.91
N ALA A 182 -3.29 7.96 -14.06
CA ALA A 182 -3.57 7.80 -12.64
C ALA A 182 -3.73 9.15 -11.94
N ARG A 183 -2.87 10.12 -12.24
CA ARG A 183 -2.95 11.49 -11.71
C ARG A 183 -4.24 12.18 -12.15
N PHE A 184 -4.59 12.11 -13.43
CA PHE A 184 -5.85 12.65 -13.96
C PHE A 184 -7.06 12.06 -13.21
N ILE A 185 -7.06 10.74 -12.94
CA ILE A 185 -8.12 10.10 -12.16
C ILE A 185 -8.14 10.67 -10.73
N ASN A 186 -7.01 10.78 -10.05
CA ASN A 186 -6.92 11.30 -8.67
C ASN A 186 -7.40 12.77 -8.56
N GLU A 187 -7.17 13.57 -9.58
CA GLU A 187 -7.59 14.98 -9.61
C GLU A 187 -9.08 15.14 -9.97
N HIS A 188 -9.64 14.23 -10.78
CA HIS A 188 -10.96 14.42 -11.40
C HIS A 188 -11.99 13.35 -11.02
N PHE A 189 -11.70 12.41 -10.10
CA PHE A 189 -12.57 11.27 -9.78
C PHE A 189 -14.00 11.66 -9.35
N ARG A 190 -14.18 12.85 -8.79
CA ARG A 190 -15.49 13.38 -8.38
C ARG A 190 -16.37 13.75 -9.57
N GLN A 191 -15.78 13.98 -10.72
CA GLN A 191 -16.48 14.32 -11.96
C GLN A 191 -16.91 13.04 -12.70
N GLN A 192 -17.83 13.18 -13.65
CA GLN A 192 -18.23 12.08 -14.53
C GLN A 192 -17.21 11.93 -15.67
N ILE A 193 -16.02 11.39 -15.33
CA ILE A 193 -14.96 11.13 -16.31
C ILE A 193 -15.14 9.76 -16.95
N SER A 194 -14.91 9.69 -18.26
CA SER A 194 -14.95 8.46 -19.06
C SER A 194 -13.55 7.89 -19.32
N ALA A 195 -13.47 6.64 -19.78
CA ALA A 195 -12.21 6.05 -20.24
C ALA A 195 -11.58 6.84 -21.40
N THR A 196 -12.41 7.51 -22.21
CA THR A 196 -11.93 8.36 -23.32
C THR A 196 -11.26 9.63 -22.79
N ASP A 197 -11.81 10.26 -21.75
CA ASP A 197 -11.22 11.46 -21.13
C ASP A 197 -9.86 11.14 -20.50
N ILE A 198 -9.79 10.01 -19.79
CA ILE A 198 -8.55 9.54 -19.14
C ILE A 198 -7.49 9.21 -20.21
N ALA A 199 -7.89 8.57 -21.31
CA ALA A 199 -7.00 8.24 -22.41
C ALA A 199 -6.46 9.51 -23.09
N ALA A 200 -7.32 10.49 -23.36
CA ALA A 200 -6.93 11.77 -23.93
C ALA A 200 -5.93 12.52 -23.04
N ALA A 201 -6.17 12.56 -21.73
CA ALA A 201 -5.28 13.20 -20.76
C ALA A 201 -3.90 12.53 -20.69
N SER A 202 -3.80 11.23 -20.99
CA SER A 202 -2.55 10.48 -20.97
C SER A 202 -1.87 10.33 -22.34
N GLY A 203 -2.51 10.81 -23.42
CA GLY A 203 -2.00 10.69 -24.80
C GLY A 203 -2.10 9.27 -25.37
N PHE A 204 -2.98 8.42 -24.81
CA PHE A 204 -3.24 7.07 -25.29
C PHE A 204 -4.59 6.96 -26.03
N SER A 205 -4.75 5.92 -26.84
CA SER A 205 -6.08 5.45 -27.20
C SER A 205 -6.71 4.66 -26.04
N PRO A 206 -8.05 4.63 -25.89
CA PRO A 206 -8.70 3.93 -24.77
C PRO A 206 -8.31 2.47 -24.62
N ASN A 207 -8.22 1.73 -25.73
CA ASN A 207 -7.84 0.30 -25.72
C ASN A 207 -6.37 0.12 -25.27
N TYR A 208 -5.48 0.97 -25.77
CA TYR A 208 -4.06 0.91 -25.41
C TYR A 208 -3.85 1.29 -23.95
N LEU A 209 -4.53 2.36 -23.47
CA LEU A 209 -4.54 2.73 -22.06
C LEU A 209 -4.98 1.57 -21.17
N SER A 210 -6.13 0.95 -21.49
CA SER A 210 -6.68 -0.15 -20.67
C SER A 210 -5.67 -1.28 -20.46
N ARG A 211 -4.96 -1.68 -21.53
CA ARG A 211 -3.94 -2.71 -21.48
C ARG A 211 -2.72 -2.25 -20.68
N LYS A 212 -2.16 -1.07 -21.02
CA LYS A 212 -0.94 -0.57 -20.38
C LYS A 212 -1.13 -0.21 -18.92
N PHE A 213 -2.27 0.36 -18.58
CA PHE A 213 -2.60 0.66 -17.20
C PHE A 213 -2.67 -0.62 -16.35
N ARG A 214 -3.33 -1.67 -16.86
CA ARG A 214 -3.39 -2.97 -16.17
C ARG A 214 -2.01 -3.64 -16.07
N GLU A 215 -1.19 -3.58 -17.12
CA GLU A 215 0.18 -4.08 -17.09
C GLU A 215 1.02 -3.38 -16.00
N ALA A 216 0.89 -2.08 -15.85
CA ALA A 216 1.69 -1.29 -14.92
C ALA A 216 1.18 -1.34 -13.47
N THR A 217 -0.15 -1.36 -13.28
CA THR A 217 -0.80 -1.17 -11.96
C THR A 217 -1.50 -2.41 -11.42
N GLY A 218 -1.61 -3.47 -12.21
CA GLY A 218 -2.34 -4.69 -11.86
C GLY A 218 -3.86 -4.57 -11.88
N ILE A 219 -4.41 -3.37 -12.13
CA ILE A 219 -5.86 -3.07 -12.10
C ILE A 219 -6.31 -2.41 -13.41
N GLY A 220 -7.56 -2.59 -13.79
CA GLY A 220 -8.16 -1.84 -14.90
C GLY A 220 -8.41 -0.37 -14.55
N VAL A 221 -8.38 0.51 -15.56
CA VAL A 221 -8.61 1.96 -15.40
C VAL A 221 -9.94 2.25 -14.69
N HIS A 222 -11.02 1.58 -15.09
CA HIS A 222 -12.34 1.74 -14.48
C HIS A 222 -12.35 1.29 -13.02
N ASP A 223 -11.75 0.13 -12.73
CA ASP A 223 -11.70 -0.40 -11.37
C ASP A 223 -10.86 0.49 -10.45
N TYR A 224 -9.79 1.09 -10.99
CA TYR A 224 -8.99 2.08 -10.27
C TYR A 224 -9.79 3.35 -9.95
N LEU A 225 -10.56 3.89 -10.91
CA LEU A 225 -11.46 5.03 -10.66
C LEU A 225 -12.48 4.71 -9.58
N VAL A 226 -13.14 3.54 -9.66
CA VAL A 226 -14.10 3.09 -8.64
C VAL A 226 -13.41 2.95 -7.27
N PHE A 227 -12.18 2.42 -7.25
CA PHE A 227 -11.40 2.31 -6.03
C PHE A 227 -11.17 3.68 -5.36
N ILE A 228 -10.73 4.69 -6.09
CA ILE A 228 -10.45 6.04 -5.58
C ILE A 228 -11.75 6.68 -5.05
N ARG A 229 -12.85 6.55 -5.79
CA ARG A 229 -14.18 7.02 -5.38
C ARG A 229 -14.66 6.37 -4.07
N LEU A 230 -14.52 5.06 -3.94
CA LEU A 230 -14.90 4.32 -2.72
C LEU A 230 -14.05 4.71 -1.52
N ARG A 231 -12.75 4.96 -1.72
CA ARG A 231 -11.85 5.44 -0.66
C ARG A 231 -12.26 6.82 -0.16
N SER A 232 -12.55 7.75 -1.07
CA SER A 232 -13.06 9.09 -0.72
C SER A 232 -14.37 8.99 0.06
N ALA A 233 -15.31 8.17 -0.41
CA ALA A 233 -16.58 7.95 0.27
C ALA A 233 -16.41 7.34 1.67
N ALA A 234 -15.49 6.38 1.84
CA ALA A 234 -15.21 5.75 3.13
C ALA A 234 -14.69 6.78 4.14
N PHE A 235 -13.83 7.70 3.72
CA PHE A 235 -13.35 8.80 4.56
C PHE A 235 -14.50 9.73 4.95
N GLU A 236 -15.34 10.16 4.00
CA GLU A 236 -16.48 11.05 4.29
C GLU A 236 -17.53 10.38 5.19
N LEU A 237 -17.75 9.06 5.08
CA LEU A 237 -18.67 8.31 5.95
C LEU A 237 -18.29 8.38 7.43
N ILE A 238 -17.00 8.42 7.76
CA ILE A 238 -16.52 8.49 9.15
C ILE A 238 -16.26 9.92 9.62
N SER A 239 -16.04 10.88 8.72
CA SER A 239 -15.70 12.26 9.05
C SER A 239 -16.88 13.24 9.02
N THR A 240 -18.01 12.85 8.43
CA THR A 240 -19.20 13.70 8.28
C THR A 240 -20.50 12.98 8.69
N GLU A 241 -21.57 13.77 8.90
CA GLU A 241 -22.93 13.25 9.17
C GLU A 241 -23.82 13.26 7.90
N ASP A 242 -23.24 13.59 6.74
CA ASP A 242 -23.99 13.69 5.49
C ASP A 242 -24.66 12.38 5.08
N SER A 243 -25.73 12.47 4.29
CA SER A 243 -26.42 11.26 3.85
C SER A 243 -25.52 10.36 3.01
N VAL A 244 -25.73 9.06 3.09
CA VAL A 244 -24.99 8.06 2.27
C VAL A 244 -25.14 8.36 0.78
N THR A 245 -26.31 8.89 0.37
CA THR A 245 -26.58 9.25 -1.02
C THR A 245 -25.76 10.48 -1.45
N ASP A 246 -25.70 11.51 -0.61
CA ASP A 246 -24.94 12.73 -0.92
C ASP A 246 -23.44 12.43 -0.99
N ILE A 247 -22.94 11.60 -0.06
CA ILE A 247 -21.54 11.14 -0.09
C ILE A 247 -21.25 10.38 -1.38
N ALA A 248 -22.14 9.47 -1.82
CA ALA A 248 -21.97 8.75 -3.07
C ALA A 248 -21.87 9.71 -4.26
N LEU A 249 -22.78 10.68 -4.37
CA LEU A 249 -22.80 11.67 -5.44
C LEU A 249 -21.53 12.53 -5.46
N ARG A 250 -21.12 13.08 -4.29
CA ARG A 250 -19.90 13.88 -4.18
C ARG A 250 -18.61 13.08 -4.46
N SER A 251 -18.65 11.78 -4.19
CA SER A 251 -17.54 10.89 -4.53
C SER A 251 -17.52 10.47 -6.01
N GLY A 252 -18.42 11.02 -6.83
CA GLY A 252 -18.46 10.83 -8.27
C GLY A 252 -19.30 9.64 -8.76
N PHE A 253 -20.08 8.98 -7.88
CA PHE A 253 -21.03 7.95 -8.32
C PHE A 253 -22.31 8.60 -8.87
N SER A 254 -22.74 8.16 -10.06
CA SER A 254 -24.02 8.59 -10.64
C SER A 254 -25.21 7.79 -10.12
N ASP A 255 -24.97 6.59 -9.57
CA ASP A 255 -25.99 5.68 -9.04
C ASP A 255 -25.63 5.24 -7.62
N SER A 256 -26.54 5.55 -6.68
CA SER A 256 -26.38 5.20 -5.26
C SER A 256 -26.51 3.70 -4.97
N ASN A 257 -27.19 2.93 -5.82
CA ASN A 257 -27.29 1.48 -5.65
C ASN A 257 -26.00 0.82 -6.10
N TYR A 258 -25.47 1.21 -7.26
CA TYR A 258 -24.15 0.76 -7.70
C TYR A 258 -23.08 1.10 -6.67
N PHE A 259 -23.11 2.31 -6.08
CA PHE A 259 -22.21 2.67 -4.99
C PHE A 259 -22.30 1.70 -3.81
N LYS A 260 -23.52 1.41 -3.32
CA LYS A 260 -23.72 0.52 -2.16
C LYS A 260 -23.18 -0.89 -2.41
N ASP A 261 -23.43 -1.42 -3.60
CA ASP A 261 -22.96 -2.76 -4.00
C ASP A 261 -21.43 -2.81 -4.12
N ALA A 262 -20.84 -1.82 -4.80
CA ALA A 262 -19.40 -1.69 -4.94
C ALA A 262 -18.71 -1.50 -3.57
N PHE A 263 -19.31 -0.69 -2.69
CA PHE A 263 -18.83 -0.44 -1.34
C PHE A 263 -18.85 -1.72 -0.49
N LYS A 264 -19.98 -2.43 -0.48
CA LYS A 264 -20.12 -3.71 0.24
C LYS A 264 -19.15 -4.77 -0.30
N LYS A 265 -18.98 -4.85 -1.62
CA LYS A 265 -18.00 -5.74 -2.24
C LYS A 265 -16.58 -5.45 -1.79
N LYS A 266 -16.20 -4.17 -1.66
CA LYS A 266 -14.85 -3.76 -1.26
C LYS A 266 -14.60 -3.90 0.23
N TYR A 267 -15.51 -3.43 1.08
CA TYR A 267 -15.31 -3.33 2.53
C TYR A 267 -15.99 -4.44 3.34
N GLY A 268 -16.73 -5.35 2.68
CA GLY A 268 -17.43 -6.48 3.32
C GLY A 268 -18.71 -6.08 4.06
N ILE A 269 -18.97 -4.80 4.27
CA ILE A 269 -20.11 -4.25 5.00
C ILE A 269 -20.72 -3.07 4.25
N THR A 270 -21.96 -2.74 4.57
CA THR A 270 -22.66 -1.62 3.93
C THR A 270 -22.09 -0.27 4.38
N PRO A 271 -22.27 0.83 3.58
CA PRO A 271 -21.87 2.18 3.98
C PRO A 271 -22.44 2.62 5.35
N ARG A 272 -23.67 2.21 5.67
CA ARG A 272 -24.31 2.53 6.96
C ARG A 272 -23.64 1.80 8.13
N GLU A 273 -23.28 0.53 7.94
CA GLU A 273 -22.54 -0.26 8.94
C GLU A 273 -21.12 0.26 9.10
N TYR A 274 -20.48 0.70 8.01
CA TYR A 274 -19.14 1.27 8.03
C TYR A 274 -19.10 2.56 8.87
N ARG A 275 -20.09 3.44 8.70
CA ARG A 275 -20.24 4.68 9.53
C ARG A 275 -20.31 4.38 11.02
N LYS A 276 -20.95 3.28 11.44
CA LYS A 276 -21.10 2.91 12.86
C LYS A 276 -19.78 2.43 13.52
N LYS A 277 -18.74 2.23 12.74
CA LYS A 277 -17.39 1.87 13.25
C LYS A 277 -16.53 3.08 13.63
N ARG A 278 -17.14 4.27 13.59
CA ARG A 278 -16.56 5.56 13.99
C ARG A 278 -16.15 5.59 15.46
#